data_9870e565ddb91e72ecb37130041138ac
#
_entry.id   9870e565ddb91e72ecb37130041138ac
#
_cell.length_a   1.000
_cell.length_b   1.000
_cell.length_c   1.000
_cell.angle_alpha   90.00
_cell.angle_beta   90.00
_cell.angle_gamma   90.00
#
_symmetry.space_group_name_H-M   'P 1'
#
loop_
_entity.id
_entity.type
_entity.pdbx_description
1 polymer ?
#
loop_
_entity_poly.entity_id
_entity_poly.type
_entity_poly.pdbx_seq_one_letter_code
_entity_poly.pdbx_strand_id
1 'polypeptide(L)'
;MRNILCVTLIALLGGCTSTSVTEKYQDKRNDIINVKDKVIEFETGNVLIGSVSRLYMSNKCLLIADHKSVDKQIHIFNKNDFSYLTSIGNFGEGPEEITVMGCLAIDEAHHQLYVSDHAKQKIFSYDMDSVMVDSLYKPQVKTAMNETLFPSEYQYINDTLSIAVLIKPTSTSTFNQFLGRWNMNTGEMIPMKYTHPDIQKKRIT
;
A
#
# COMPACT_ATOMS: atom_id res chain seq x y z
N MET A 1 -40.67 48.14 -16.87
CA MET A 1 -39.32 47.61 -17.08
C MET A 1 -38.60 47.19 -15.78
N ARG A 2 -39.13 47.51 -14.60
CA ARG A 2 -38.46 47.19 -13.29
C ARG A 2 -38.72 45.75 -12.79
N ASN A 3 -39.79 45.09 -13.28
CA ASN A 3 -40.18 43.74 -12.82
C ASN A 3 -39.53 42.59 -13.63
N ILE A 4 -38.94 42.89 -14.80
CA ILE A 4 -38.26 41.89 -15.63
C ILE A 4 -36.82 41.61 -15.14
N LEU A 5 -36.21 42.61 -14.45
CA LEU A 5 -34.84 42.48 -13.95
C LEU A 5 -34.74 41.56 -12.71
N CYS A 6 -35.81 41.42 -11.93
CA CYS A 6 -35.83 40.53 -10.75
C CYS A 6 -35.99 39.04 -11.11
N VAL A 7 -36.64 38.71 -12.23
CA VAL A 7 -36.87 37.32 -12.63
C VAL A 7 -35.61 36.69 -13.24
N THR A 8 -34.77 37.51 -13.88
CA THR A 8 -33.52 37.05 -14.49
C THR A 8 -32.42 36.77 -13.45
N LEU A 9 -32.47 37.36 -12.28
CA LEU A 9 -31.45 37.15 -11.25
C LEU A 9 -31.70 35.86 -10.43
N ILE A 10 -32.92 35.32 -10.40
CA ILE A 10 -33.26 34.09 -9.67
C ILE A 10 -32.90 32.85 -10.48
N ALA A 11 -32.78 32.95 -11.80
CA ALA A 11 -32.43 31.82 -12.66
C ALA A 11 -30.93 31.44 -12.62
N LEU A 12 -30.04 32.27 -12.02
CA LEU A 12 -28.60 32.04 -11.94
C LEU A 12 -28.16 31.32 -10.66
N LEU A 13 -29.07 31.00 -9.74
CA LEU A 13 -28.76 30.29 -8.50
C LEU A 13 -29.08 28.79 -8.53
N GLY A 14 -29.42 28.25 -9.69
CA GLY A 14 -29.51 26.82 -9.95
C GLY A 14 -28.12 26.22 -10.07
N GLY A 15 -27.34 26.27 -9.00
CA GLY A 15 -26.07 25.55 -8.92
C GLY A 15 -26.31 24.06 -9.11
N CYS A 16 -25.73 23.50 -10.15
CA CYS A 16 -25.72 22.05 -10.40
C CYS A 16 -25.09 21.33 -9.20
N THR A 17 -25.88 20.78 -8.32
CA THR A 17 -25.44 19.72 -7.42
C THR A 17 -25.49 18.42 -8.21
N SER A 18 -24.50 18.17 -9.05
CA SER A 18 -24.25 16.83 -9.57
C SER A 18 -23.55 16.03 -8.45
N THR A 19 -24.35 15.46 -7.55
CA THR A 19 -23.85 14.42 -6.66
C THR A 19 -23.41 13.24 -7.50
N SER A 20 -22.12 12.92 -7.51
CA SER A 20 -21.60 11.72 -8.19
C SER A 20 -22.26 10.49 -7.56
N VAL A 21 -22.48 9.45 -8.37
CA VAL A 21 -23.10 8.19 -7.92
C VAL A 21 -22.31 7.56 -6.76
N THR A 22 -21.01 7.82 -6.66
CA THR A 22 -20.13 7.39 -5.57
C THR A 22 -20.46 8.06 -4.22
N GLU A 23 -20.99 9.28 -4.20
CA GLU A 23 -21.35 9.98 -2.95
C GLU A 23 -22.63 9.44 -2.32
N LYS A 24 -23.53 8.82 -3.09
CA LYS A 24 -24.76 8.21 -2.57
C LYS A 24 -24.51 7.12 -1.53
N TYR A 25 -23.38 6.45 -1.59
CA TYR A 25 -23.01 5.41 -0.61
C TYR A 25 -22.40 5.99 0.68
N GLN A 26 -22.05 7.28 0.70
CA GLN A 26 -21.47 7.95 1.86
C GLN A 26 -22.51 8.72 2.70
N ASP A 27 -23.68 8.99 2.17
CA ASP A 27 -24.75 9.80 2.84
C ASP A 27 -25.37 9.13 4.07
N LYS A 28 -25.13 7.83 4.29
CA LYS A 28 -25.66 7.07 5.43
C LYS A 28 -24.55 6.51 6.32
N ARG A 29 -23.68 7.37 6.82
CA ARG A 29 -22.75 6.99 7.89
C ARG A 29 -23.49 7.00 9.21
N ASN A 30 -24.02 5.86 9.64
CA ASN A 30 -24.74 5.72 10.89
C ASN A 30 -23.79 5.57 12.10
N ASP A 31 -22.52 5.18 11.85
CA ASP A 31 -21.56 4.94 12.92
C ASP A 31 -20.39 5.94 12.81
N ILE A 32 -20.35 6.88 13.75
CA ILE A 32 -19.21 7.78 13.95
C ILE A 32 -18.42 7.27 15.15
N ILE A 33 -17.21 6.79 14.89
CA ILE A 33 -16.29 6.38 15.95
C ILE A 33 -15.44 7.60 16.34
N ASN A 34 -15.66 8.13 17.54
CA ASN A 34 -14.79 9.17 18.07
C ASN A 34 -13.50 8.52 18.62
N VAL A 35 -12.39 8.82 17.99
CA VAL A 35 -11.05 8.29 18.37
C VAL A 35 -10.18 9.32 19.08
N LYS A 36 -10.69 10.53 19.37
CA LYS A 36 -9.90 11.62 19.92
C LYS A 36 -9.17 11.23 21.21
N ASP A 37 -9.84 10.50 22.10
CA ASP A 37 -9.29 10.07 23.40
C ASP A 37 -8.68 8.65 23.35
N LYS A 38 -8.51 8.09 22.13
CA LYS A 38 -7.94 6.75 21.92
C LYS A 38 -6.61 6.78 21.16
N VAL A 39 -6.06 7.96 20.93
CA VAL A 39 -4.75 8.12 20.31
C VAL A 39 -3.68 7.83 21.36
N ILE A 40 -2.79 6.90 21.05
CA ILE A 40 -1.65 6.54 21.88
C ILE A 40 -0.38 6.98 21.14
N GLU A 41 0.40 7.85 21.78
CA GLU A 41 1.73 8.19 21.30
C GLU A 41 2.75 7.25 21.94
N PHE A 42 3.72 6.78 21.16
CA PHE A 42 4.81 5.96 21.66
C PHE A 42 6.15 6.41 21.09
N GLU A 43 7.19 6.20 21.88
CA GLU A 43 8.56 6.52 21.48
C GLU A 43 9.13 5.40 20.61
N THR A 44 9.75 5.77 19.48
CA THR A 44 10.41 4.82 18.58
C THR A 44 11.82 4.43 19.04
N GLY A 45 12.25 4.93 20.21
CA GLY A 45 13.58 4.71 20.76
C GLY A 45 14.65 5.37 19.87
N ASN A 46 15.67 4.59 19.52
CA ASN A 46 16.77 5.06 18.67
C ASN A 46 16.47 4.91 17.16
N VAL A 47 15.26 4.49 16.79
CA VAL A 47 14.87 4.29 15.40
C VAL A 47 14.41 5.61 14.83
N LEU A 48 15.11 6.12 13.81
CA LEU A 48 14.70 7.29 13.04
C LEU A 48 13.77 6.85 11.92
N ILE A 49 12.56 7.42 11.92
CA ILE A 49 11.56 7.12 10.89
C ILE A 49 11.38 8.35 10.01
N GLY A 50 11.55 8.16 8.72
CA GLY A 50 11.41 9.21 7.71
C GLY A 50 9.96 9.64 7.49
N SER A 51 9.79 10.75 6.78
CA SER A 51 8.48 11.35 6.51
C SER A 51 7.60 10.56 5.52
N VAL A 52 8.17 9.58 4.82
CA VAL A 52 7.45 8.71 3.87
C VAL A 52 7.47 7.29 4.41
N SER A 53 6.57 7.02 5.32
CA SER A 53 6.44 5.69 5.93
C SER A 53 5.01 5.16 5.84
N ARG A 54 4.87 3.84 5.86
CA ARG A 54 3.60 3.12 5.88
C ARG A 54 3.55 2.15 7.05
N LEU A 55 2.37 1.99 7.61
CA LEU A 55 2.12 1.08 8.72
C LEU A 55 1.49 -0.21 8.20
N TYR A 56 2.00 -1.32 8.70
CA TYR A 56 1.44 -2.65 8.51
C TYR A 56 1.31 -3.32 9.86
N MET A 57 0.33 -4.18 10.02
CA MET A 57 0.07 -4.84 11.29
C MET A 57 -0.15 -6.33 11.10
N SER A 58 0.57 -7.12 11.87
CA SER A 58 0.35 -8.54 12.04
C SER A 58 -0.40 -8.85 13.34
N ASN A 59 -0.63 -10.11 13.60
CA ASN A 59 -1.20 -10.55 14.87
C ASN A 59 -0.33 -10.16 16.07
N LYS A 60 1.01 -10.14 15.90
CA LYS A 60 1.98 -9.89 16.97
C LYS A 60 2.74 -8.58 16.83
N CYS A 61 2.92 -8.07 15.61
CA CYS A 61 3.83 -6.98 15.32
C CYS A 61 3.15 -5.79 14.66
N LEU A 62 3.65 -4.60 14.95
CA LEU A 62 3.48 -3.39 14.16
C LEU A 62 4.74 -3.22 13.31
N LEU A 63 4.60 -3.08 12.00
CA LEU A 63 5.70 -2.87 11.07
C LEU A 63 5.61 -1.46 10.49
N ILE A 64 6.72 -0.75 10.50
CA ILE A 64 6.86 0.57 9.89
C ILE A 64 7.80 0.43 8.70
N ALA A 65 7.26 0.57 7.48
CA ALA A 65 8.02 0.57 6.25
C ALA A 65 8.45 2.01 5.94
N ASP A 66 9.72 2.32 6.11
CA ASP A 66 10.32 3.62 5.84
C ASP A 66 10.92 3.65 4.43
N HIS A 67 10.20 4.24 3.50
CA HIS A 67 10.61 4.33 2.08
C HIS A 67 11.77 5.31 1.82
N LYS A 68 12.22 6.05 2.85
CA LYS A 68 13.31 7.02 2.73
C LYS A 68 14.53 6.66 3.57
N SER A 69 14.47 5.57 4.32
CA SER A 69 15.63 5.08 5.05
C SER A 69 16.75 4.69 4.08
N VAL A 70 17.98 5.04 4.44
CA VAL A 70 19.21 4.71 3.72
C VAL A 70 19.99 3.57 4.38
N ASP A 71 19.41 2.94 5.40
CA ASP A 71 19.94 1.79 6.12
C ASP A 71 18.90 0.67 6.14
N LYS A 72 18.25 0.42 7.25
CA LYS A 72 17.15 -0.55 7.38
C LYS A 72 15.83 0.12 7.03
N GLN A 73 15.05 -0.48 6.16
CA GLN A 73 13.81 0.13 5.65
C GLN A 73 12.54 -0.35 6.36
N ILE A 74 12.62 -1.41 7.15
CA ILE A 74 11.44 -1.98 7.84
C ILE A 74 11.77 -2.14 9.31
N HIS A 75 11.04 -1.42 10.15
CA HIS A 75 11.17 -1.43 11.60
C HIS A 75 10.02 -2.20 12.23
N ILE A 76 10.32 -3.13 13.12
CA ILE A 76 9.37 -4.06 13.70
C ILE A 76 9.25 -3.80 15.19
N PHE A 77 8.03 -3.61 15.66
CA PHE A 77 7.67 -3.34 17.06
C PHE A 77 6.67 -4.40 17.54
N ASN A 78 6.66 -4.68 18.81
CA ASN A 78 5.59 -5.44 19.44
C ASN A 78 4.28 -4.65 19.37
N LYS A 79 3.21 -5.27 18.89
CA LYS A 79 1.91 -4.59 18.73
C LYS A 79 1.25 -4.16 20.03
N ASN A 80 1.52 -4.85 21.15
CA ASN A 80 0.80 -4.63 22.39
C ASN A 80 1.38 -3.51 23.25
N ASP A 81 2.72 -3.38 23.26
CA ASP A 81 3.43 -2.42 24.10
C ASP A 81 4.31 -1.46 23.31
N PHE A 82 4.34 -1.61 21.98
CA PHE A 82 5.14 -0.83 21.03
C PHE A 82 6.65 -0.86 21.30
N SER A 83 7.15 -1.86 22.04
CA SER A 83 8.58 -2.05 22.22
C SER A 83 9.24 -2.40 20.91
N TYR A 84 10.40 -1.80 20.64
CA TYR A 84 11.19 -2.10 19.44
C TYR A 84 11.73 -3.53 19.52
N LEU A 85 11.60 -4.28 18.43
CA LEU A 85 12.10 -5.65 18.32
C LEU A 85 13.33 -5.74 17.43
N THR A 86 13.21 -5.34 16.17
CA THR A 86 14.31 -5.40 15.19
C THR A 86 14.03 -4.53 13.97
N SER A 87 15.05 -4.37 13.11
CA SER A 87 14.89 -3.75 11.79
C SER A 87 15.51 -4.62 10.73
N ILE A 88 14.85 -4.70 9.58
CA ILE A 88 15.24 -5.54 8.43
C ILE A 88 15.16 -4.75 7.12
N GLY A 89 15.57 -5.37 6.01
CA GLY A 89 15.50 -4.80 4.68
C GLY A 89 16.56 -3.72 4.47
N ASN A 90 17.82 -4.12 4.30
CA ASN A 90 18.90 -3.18 3.99
C ASN A 90 18.57 -2.43 2.69
N PHE A 91 18.76 -1.12 2.70
CA PHE A 91 18.73 -0.31 1.48
C PHE A 91 20.01 -0.55 0.67
N GLY A 92 19.86 -0.78 -0.64
CA GLY A 92 21.01 -0.90 -1.54
C GLY A 92 20.70 -1.66 -2.83
N GLU A 93 21.77 -1.88 -3.61
CA GLU A 93 21.72 -2.57 -4.91
C GLU A 93 22.17 -4.03 -4.86
N GLY A 94 22.66 -4.49 -3.72
CA GLY A 94 23.09 -5.88 -3.50
C GLY A 94 21.94 -6.88 -3.68
N PRO A 95 22.23 -8.16 -3.90
CA PRO A 95 21.23 -9.17 -4.27
C PRO A 95 20.15 -9.38 -3.20
N GLU A 96 20.44 -9.12 -1.93
CA GLU A 96 19.56 -9.30 -0.76
C GLU A 96 19.10 -7.96 -0.17
N GLU A 97 19.50 -6.84 -0.79
CA GLU A 97 19.12 -5.49 -0.40
C GLU A 97 17.88 -5.05 -1.17
N ILE A 98 17.20 -4.03 -0.67
CA ILE A 98 16.00 -3.45 -1.30
C ILE A 98 16.38 -2.09 -1.89
N THR A 99 16.21 -1.92 -3.19
CA THR A 99 16.51 -0.66 -3.88
C THR A 99 15.32 0.29 -3.91
N VAL A 100 14.14 -0.21 -4.31
CA VAL A 100 12.89 0.57 -4.33
C VAL A 100 11.80 -0.25 -3.68
N MET A 101 11.66 -0.07 -2.36
CA MET A 101 10.63 -0.76 -1.59
C MET A 101 9.23 -0.35 -2.06
N GLY A 102 8.42 -1.34 -2.35
CA GLY A 102 7.01 -1.19 -2.66
C GLY A 102 6.11 -1.55 -1.50
N CYS A 103 5.18 -2.46 -1.74
CA CYS A 103 4.21 -2.93 -0.75
C CYS A 103 4.79 -4.06 0.10
N LEU A 104 4.35 -4.12 1.35
CA LEU A 104 4.54 -5.26 2.24
C LEU A 104 3.25 -6.08 2.32
N ALA A 105 3.40 -7.40 2.46
CA ALA A 105 2.30 -8.29 2.78
C ALA A 105 2.70 -9.33 3.82
N ILE A 106 1.76 -9.71 4.66
CA ILE A 106 2.01 -10.60 5.80
C ILE A 106 1.23 -11.89 5.57
N ASP A 107 1.94 -13.00 5.61
CA ASP A 107 1.38 -14.34 5.67
C ASP A 107 1.44 -14.82 7.14
N GLU A 108 0.33 -14.63 7.83
CA GLU A 108 0.23 -15.00 9.25
C GLU A 108 0.33 -16.51 9.48
N ALA A 109 -0.12 -17.31 8.50
CA ALA A 109 -0.16 -18.76 8.64
C ALA A 109 1.24 -19.39 8.58
N HIS A 110 2.13 -18.79 7.80
CA HIS A 110 3.49 -19.30 7.63
C HIS A 110 4.55 -18.39 8.24
N HIS A 111 4.15 -17.36 9.00
CA HIS A 111 5.04 -16.36 9.61
C HIS A 111 5.98 -15.70 8.59
N GLN A 112 5.49 -15.41 7.38
CA GLN A 112 6.28 -14.80 6.33
C GLN A 112 5.89 -13.34 6.11
N LEU A 113 6.90 -12.50 5.87
CA LEU A 113 6.73 -11.15 5.37
C LEU A 113 7.23 -11.07 3.94
N TYR A 114 6.36 -10.68 3.03
CA TYR A 114 6.71 -10.45 1.63
C TYR A 114 6.93 -8.96 1.39
N VAL A 115 8.03 -8.64 0.71
CA VAL A 115 8.44 -7.26 0.42
C VAL A 115 8.72 -7.13 -1.06
N SER A 116 8.02 -6.25 -1.75
CA SER A 116 8.29 -5.97 -3.17
C SER A 116 9.45 -4.99 -3.32
N ASP A 117 10.35 -5.29 -4.25
CA ASP A 117 11.35 -4.35 -4.78
C ASP A 117 11.04 -4.06 -6.24
N HIS A 118 10.55 -2.87 -6.51
CA HIS A 118 10.13 -2.46 -7.84
C HIS A 118 11.31 -2.18 -8.78
N ALA A 119 12.48 -1.82 -8.26
CA ALA A 119 13.68 -1.64 -9.09
C ALA A 119 14.23 -2.99 -9.58
N LYS A 120 14.25 -3.98 -8.71
CA LYS A 120 14.74 -5.32 -9.04
C LYS A 120 13.68 -6.24 -9.62
N GLN A 121 12.42 -5.81 -9.64
CA GLN A 121 11.27 -6.60 -10.09
C GLN A 121 11.20 -7.96 -9.36
N LYS A 122 11.30 -7.91 -8.02
CA LYS A 122 11.32 -9.11 -7.16
C LYS A 122 10.41 -8.92 -5.94
N ILE A 123 9.93 -10.05 -5.43
CA ILE A 123 9.33 -10.14 -4.11
C ILE A 123 10.30 -10.92 -3.22
N PHE A 124 10.75 -10.28 -2.16
CA PHE A 124 11.53 -10.92 -1.11
C PHE A 124 10.62 -11.53 -0.06
N SER A 125 11.05 -12.66 0.50
CA SER A 125 10.41 -13.33 1.63
C SER A 125 11.34 -13.30 2.84
N TYR A 126 10.82 -12.82 3.95
CA TYR A 126 11.48 -12.84 5.25
C TYR A 126 10.72 -13.78 6.18
N ASP A 127 11.40 -14.75 6.74
CA ASP A 127 10.87 -15.57 7.83
C ASP A 127 10.88 -14.76 9.12
N MET A 128 9.69 -14.46 9.65
CA MET A 128 9.53 -13.54 10.79
C MET A 128 10.08 -14.11 12.08
N ASP A 129 10.09 -15.40 12.27
CA ASP A 129 10.67 -16.02 13.46
C ASP A 129 12.21 -15.93 13.40
N SER A 130 12.80 -16.16 12.24
CA SER A 130 14.25 -16.06 12.02
C SER A 130 14.77 -14.63 12.18
N VAL A 131 14.07 -13.61 11.63
CA VAL A 131 14.50 -12.21 11.74
C VAL A 131 14.47 -11.68 13.19
N MET A 132 13.71 -12.31 14.08
CA MET A 132 13.65 -11.93 15.49
C MET A 132 14.87 -12.41 16.30
N VAL A 133 15.57 -13.43 15.80
CA VAL A 133 16.70 -14.06 16.54
C VAL A 133 18.03 -13.89 15.83
N ASP A 134 18.01 -13.59 14.51
CA ASP A 134 19.22 -13.42 13.69
C ASP A 134 19.23 -12.04 13.03
N SER A 135 20.07 -11.14 13.54
CA SER A 135 20.24 -9.77 13.02
C SER A 135 20.91 -9.74 11.63
N LEU A 136 21.49 -10.86 11.19
CA LEU A 136 22.15 -11.02 9.88
C LEU A 136 21.29 -11.82 8.89
N TYR A 137 20.03 -12.10 9.27
CA TYR A 137 19.11 -12.83 8.43
C TYR A 137 19.00 -12.21 7.03
N LYS A 138 19.06 -13.07 6.02
CA LYS A 138 18.99 -12.70 4.60
C LYS A 138 17.69 -13.19 3.99
N PRO A 139 16.96 -12.32 3.28
CA PRO A 139 15.72 -12.71 2.61
C PRO A 139 15.97 -13.67 1.47
N GLN A 140 14.95 -14.43 1.15
CA GLN A 140 14.90 -15.25 -0.06
C GLN A 140 14.05 -14.57 -1.13
N VAL A 141 14.33 -14.85 -2.40
CA VAL A 141 13.45 -14.42 -3.49
C VAL A 141 12.26 -15.36 -3.55
N LYS A 142 11.05 -14.85 -3.23
CA LYS A 142 9.81 -15.62 -3.35
C LYS A 142 9.39 -15.79 -4.81
N THR A 143 9.41 -14.69 -5.57
CA THR A 143 9.06 -14.68 -6.99
C THR A 143 9.62 -13.46 -7.69
N ALA A 144 9.77 -13.55 -9.02
CA ALA A 144 10.05 -12.39 -9.86
C ALA A 144 8.73 -11.71 -10.27
N MET A 145 8.78 -10.40 -10.46
CA MET A 145 7.71 -9.64 -11.09
C MET A 145 7.97 -9.52 -12.59
N ASN A 146 6.92 -9.22 -13.35
CA ASN A 146 6.99 -9.05 -14.80
C ASN A 146 6.98 -7.55 -15.13
N GLU A 147 7.95 -7.08 -15.91
CA GLU A 147 8.06 -5.67 -16.31
C GLU A 147 6.88 -5.16 -17.12
N THR A 148 6.16 -6.04 -17.80
CA THR A 148 5.00 -5.67 -18.66
C THR A 148 3.68 -5.63 -17.90
N LEU A 149 3.59 -6.33 -16.77
CA LEU A 149 2.44 -6.33 -15.87
C LEU A 149 2.93 -6.75 -14.48
N PHE A 150 2.81 -5.89 -13.48
CA PHE A 150 3.29 -6.17 -12.13
C PHE A 150 2.36 -5.59 -11.05
N PRO A 151 2.34 -6.17 -9.83
CA PRO A 151 1.58 -5.63 -8.72
C PRO A 151 2.32 -4.43 -8.10
N SER A 152 1.64 -3.31 -7.94
CA SER A 152 2.17 -2.14 -7.20
C SER A 152 1.76 -2.15 -5.73
N GLU A 153 0.52 -2.50 -5.46
CA GLU A 153 -0.07 -2.66 -4.14
C GLU A 153 -0.82 -3.97 -4.12
N TYR A 154 -0.73 -4.72 -3.04
CA TYR A 154 -1.46 -5.99 -2.95
C TYR A 154 -1.80 -6.36 -1.52
N GLN A 155 -2.89 -7.10 -1.38
CA GLN A 155 -3.31 -7.77 -0.17
C GLN A 155 -3.14 -9.28 -0.37
N TYR A 156 -2.22 -9.87 0.37
CA TYR A 156 -2.04 -11.31 0.40
C TYR A 156 -3.23 -11.97 1.14
N ILE A 157 -3.76 -13.02 0.58
CA ILE A 157 -4.85 -13.80 1.16
C ILE A 157 -4.37 -15.22 1.45
N ASN A 158 -3.75 -15.86 0.46
CA ASN A 158 -3.08 -17.16 0.58
C ASN A 158 -2.12 -17.36 -0.60
N ASP A 159 -1.43 -18.49 -0.64
CA ASP A 159 -0.41 -18.82 -1.64
C ASP A 159 -0.85 -18.72 -3.09
N THR A 160 -2.14 -18.89 -3.37
CA THR A 160 -2.69 -18.88 -4.73
C THR A 160 -3.51 -17.64 -5.04
N LEU A 161 -3.76 -16.77 -4.05
CA LEU A 161 -4.62 -15.61 -4.21
C LEU A 161 -4.11 -14.40 -3.43
N SER A 162 -3.81 -13.37 -4.17
CA SER A 162 -3.71 -11.98 -3.68
C SER A 162 -4.60 -11.09 -4.51
N ILE A 163 -5.17 -10.06 -3.91
CA ILE A 163 -5.85 -8.98 -4.64
C ILE A 163 -4.84 -7.85 -4.81
N ALA A 164 -4.66 -7.40 -6.04
CA ALA A 164 -3.61 -6.46 -6.38
C ALA A 164 -4.10 -5.32 -7.28
N VAL A 165 -3.45 -4.17 -7.13
CA VAL A 165 -3.45 -3.13 -8.15
C VAL A 165 -2.33 -3.48 -9.13
N LEU A 166 -2.71 -3.89 -10.33
CA LEU A 166 -1.79 -4.27 -11.39
C LEU A 166 -1.44 -3.06 -12.25
N ILE A 167 -0.16 -2.87 -12.50
CA ILE A 167 0.38 -1.81 -13.37
C ILE A 167 0.81 -2.44 -14.69
N LYS A 168 0.30 -1.87 -15.78
CA LYS A 168 0.73 -2.17 -17.14
C LYS A 168 1.35 -0.92 -17.76
N PRO A 169 2.68 -0.81 -17.85
CA PRO A 169 3.33 0.31 -18.52
C PRO A 169 2.87 0.41 -19.98
N THR A 170 2.62 1.61 -20.46
CA THR A 170 2.24 1.90 -21.85
C THR A 170 3.29 2.74 -22.56
N SER A 171 4.11 3.46 -21.78
CA SER A 171 5.30 4.19 -22.22
C SER A 171 6.22 4.44 -21.03
N THR A 172 7.31 5.17 -21.22
CA THR A 172 8.25 5.53 -20.15
C THR A 172 7.62 6.37 -19.02
N SER A 173 6.51 7.06 -19.28
CA SER A 173 5.85 7.96 -18.32
C SER A 173 4.36 7.71 -18.15
N THR A 174 3.80 6.70 -18.81
CA THR A 174 2.37 6.38 -18.72
C THR A 174 2.13 4.91 -18.44
N PHE A 175 1.06 4.63 -17.72
CA PHE A 175 0.66 3.26 -17.41
C PHE A 175 -0.86 3.15 -17.25
N ASN A 176 -1.37 1.97 -17.45
CA ASN A 176 -2.74 1.60 -17.08
C ASN A 176 -2.72 0.87 -15.74
N GLN A 177 -3.76 1.11 -14.93
CA GLN A 177 -3.97 0.41 -13.67
C GLN A 177 -5.22 -0.45 -13.74
N PHE A 178 -5.14 -1.63 -13.15
CA PHE A 178 -6.25 -2.58 -13.05
C PHE A 178 -6.32 -3.14 -11.65
N LEU A 179 -7.51 -3.40 -11.17
CA LEU A 179 -7.69 -4.31 -10.07
C LEU A 179 -7.59 -5.74 -10.61
N GLY A 180 -6.85 -6.61 -9.94
CA GLY A 180 -6.65 -7.97 -10.42
C GLY A 180 -6.42 -8.97 -9.32
N ARG A 181 -6.47 -10.25 -9.69
CA ARG A 181 -6.01 -11.36 -8.88
C ARG A 181 -4.60 -11.70 -9.28
N TRP A 182 -3.78 -12.00 -8.30
CA TRP A 182 -2.40 -12.41 -8.49
C TRP A 182 -2.12 -13.69 -7.69
N ASN A 183 -1.57 -14.68 -8.38
CA ASN A 183 -1.03 -15.89 -7.77
C ASN A 183 0.47 -15.70 -7.58
N MET A 184 0.91 -15.50 -6.35
CA MET A 184 2.32 -15.22 -6.04
C MET A 184 3.23 -16.41 -6.31
N ASN A 185 2.72 -17.65 -6.24
CA ASN A 185 3.52 -18.85 -6.48
C ASN A 185 3.82 -19.08 -7.97
N THR A 186 2.85 -18.80 -8.83
CA THR A 186 2.99 -19.00 -10.29
C THR A 186 3.37 -17.73 -11.04
N GLY A 187 3.21 -16.56 -10.41
CA GLY A 187 3.35 -15.25 -11.06
C GLY A 187 2.15 -14.87 -11.94
N GLU A 188 1.10 -15.71 -12.02
CA GLU A 188 -0.06 -15.45 -12.85
C GLU A 188 -0.85 -14.24 -12.33
N MET A 189 -1.18 -13.32 -13.24
CA MET A 189 -1.97 -12.12 -12.95
C MET A 189 -3.18 -12.05 -13.87
N ILE A 190 -4.37 -11.94 -13.27
CA ILE A 190 -5.64 -11.90 -13.99
C ILE A 190 -6.33 -10.57 -13.69
N PRO A 191 -6.30 -9.58 -14.62
CA PRO A 191 -7.04 -8.34 -14.45
C PRO A 191 -8.54 -8.60 -14.32
N MET A 192 -9.18 -7.92 -13.38
CA MET A 192 -10.63 -7.95 -13.23
C MET A 192 -11.29 -7.16 -14.36
N LYS A 193 -12.46 -7.63 -14.82
CA LYS A 193 -13.21 -6.97 -15.90
C LYS A 193 -13.72 -5.58 -15.50
N TYR A 194 -14.00 -5.37 -14.22
CA TYR A 194 -14.44 -4.09 -13.71
C TYR A 194 -13.25 -3.33 -13.11
N THR A 195 -13.08 -2.11 -13.59
CA THR A 195 -12.12 -1.14 -13.04
C THR A 195 -12.84 0.18 -12.89
N HIS A 196 -12.73 0.80 -11.72
CA HIS A 196 -13.33 2.13 -11.50
C HIS A 196 -12.72 3.12 -12.51
N PRO A 197 -13.54 3.95 -13.21
CA PRO A 197 -13.05 4.87 -14.25
C PRO A 197 -11.92 5.79 -13.78
N ASP A 198 -11.92 6.20 -12.51
CA ASP A 198 -10.91 7.09 -11.95
C ASP A 198 -9.53 6.42 -11.77
N ILE A 199 -9.48 5.09 -11.72
CA ILE A 199 -8.24 4.32 -11.64
C ILE A 199 -7.56 4.24 -13.01
N GLN A 200 -8.31 4.34 -14.11
CA GLN A 200 -7.80 4.16 -15.47
C GLN A 200 -6.97 5.33 -16.01
N LYS A 201 -6.98 6.51 -15.37
CA LYS A 201 -6.48 7.77 -15.95
C LYS A 201 -5.37 8.46 -15.16
N LYS A 202 -4.59 7.79 -14.33
CA LYS A 202 -3.46 8.48 -13.70
C LYS A 202 -2.33 8.72 -14.70
N ARG A 203 -2.11 10.00 -15.04
CA ARG A 203 -0.86 10.48 -15.63
C ARG A 203 0.12 10.76 -14.50
N ILE A 204 1.35 10.32 -14.64
CA ILE A 204 2.45 10.79 -13.81
C ILE A 204 2.74 12.22 -14.28
N THR A 205 2.49 13.20 -13.43
CA THR A 205 2.96 14.58 -13.62
C THR A 205 4.27 14.78 -12.88
#